data_0fd1fee682163da18ff028c4b3fa80ed
#
_entry.id   0fd1fee682163da18ff028c4b3fa80ed
#
_cell.length_a   1.000
_cell.length_b   1.000
_cell.length_c   1.000
_cell.angle_alpha   90.00
_cell.angle_beta   90.00
_cell.angle_gamma   90.00
#
_symmetry.space_group_name_H-M   'P 1'
#
loop_
_entity.id
_entity.type
_entity.pdbx_description
1 polymer ?
#
loop_
_entity_poly.entity_id
_entity_poly.type
_entity_poly.pdbx_seq_one_letter_code
_entity_poly.pdbx_strand_id
1 'polypeptide(L)'
;MKKTDFRGFTLNKLNTEEYSHLKLLLYWPLYGLVFWFVERAYRPGAYIVMHCSLDNMIPFCEYFLIPYLFWFVYLTGSIAYTLFCDVPVFRKQMRFIIITYSVTMLIYLIFPTCQHLRPAVFARDNI
;
A
#
# COMPACT_ATOMS: atom_id res chain seq x y z
N MET A 1 22.87 -7.47 -12.65
CA MET A 1 22.09 -7.81 -11.44
C MET A 1 23.03 -7.88 -10.25
N LYS A 2 22.89 -7.00 -9.26
CA LYS A 2 23.68 -7.03 -8.01
C LYS A 2 22.82 -7.68 -6.93
N LYS A 3 23.11 -8.94 -6.61
CA LYS A 3 22.41 -9.69 -5.55
C LYS A 3 22.95 -9.26 -4.19
N THR A 4 22.10 -9.28 -3.18
CA THR A 4 22.49 -9.05 -1.78
C THR A 4 22.82 -10.39 -1.13
N ASP A 5 24.00 -10.51 -0.52
CA ASP A 5 24.33 -11.65 0.34
C ASP A 5 23.94 -11.34 1.78
N PHE A 6 22.92 -12.05 2.29
CA PHE A 6 22.42 -11.87 3.64
C PHE A 6 23.14 -12.73 4.71
N ARG A 7 24.09 -13.60 4.31
CA ARG A 7 24.78 -14.50 5.26
C ARG A 7 25.59 -13.76 6.33
N GLY A 8 26.07 -12.55 5.99
CA GLY A 8 26.82 -11.69 6.92
C GLY A 8 26.05 -10.50 7.46
N PHE A 9 24.72 -10.50 7.33
CA PHE A 9 23.88 -9.37 7.76
C PHE A 9 23.87 -9.23 9.29
N THR A 10 24.11 -8.00 9.75
CA THR A 10 23.97 -7.59 11.16
C THR A 10 23.37 -6.20 11.19
N LEU A 11 22.52 -5.87 12.17
CA LEU A 11 21.84 -4.58 12.26
C LEU A 11 22.81 -3.37 12.19
N ASN A 12 24.00 -3.52 12.76
CA ASN A 12 25.04 -2.48 12.70
C ASN A 12 25.54 -2.19 11.29
N LYS A 13 25.36 -3.13 10.36
CA LYS A 13 25.75 -2.98 8.95
C LYS A 13 24.71 -2.28 8.07
N LEU A 14 23.54 -1.92 8.61
CA LEU A 14 22.51 -1.18 7.87
C LEU A 14 22.97 0.15 7.30
N ASN A 15 24.04 0.74 7.87
CA ASN A 15 24.64 1.98 7.39
C ASN A 15 25.67 1.76 6.28
N THR A 16 26.06 0.53 5.99
CA THR A 16 27.01 0.23 4.93
C THR A 16 26.35 0.36 3.55
N GLU A 17 27.15 0.64 2.55
CA GLU A 17 26.67 0.79 1.17
C GLU A 17 25.93 -0.46 0.67
N GLU A 18 26.35 -1.63 1.13
CA GLU A 18 25.78 -2.94 0.78
C GLU A 18 24.35 -3.11 1.25
N TYR A 19 24.02 -2.70 2.50
CA TYR A 19 22.69 -2.92 3.11
C TYR A 19 21.86 -1.64 3.26
N SER A 20 22.37 -0.49 2.83
CA SER A 20 21.67 0.81 2.96
C SER A 20 20.29 0.83 2.29
N HIS A 21 20.07 0.00 1.27
CA HIS A 21 18.80 -0.12 0.55
C HIS A 21 17.70 -0.71 1.43
N LEU A 22 18.04 -1.51 2.46
CA LEU A 22 17.05 -2.07 3.39
C LEU A 22 16.34 -0.99 4.21
N LYS A 23 16.97 0.18 4.40
CA LYS A 23 16.31 1.31 5.07
C LYS A 23 15.05 1.79 4.36
N LEU A 24 14.95 1.59 3.06
CA LEU A 24 13.76 1.95 2.31
C LEU A 24 12.53 1.14 2.76
N LEU A 25 12.72 -0.06 3.31
CA LEU A 25 11.63 -0.85 3.89
C LEU A 25 11.01 -0.21 5.13
N LEU A 26 11.73 0.66 5.84
CA LEU A 26 11.19 1.40 6.98
C LEU A 26 10.06 2.36 6.60
N TYR A 27 9.94 2.66 5.31
CA TYR A 27 8.82 3.44 4.81
C TYR A 27 7.47 2.77 5.09
N TRP A 28 7.38 1.43 5.00
CA TRP A 28 6.13 0.71 5.19
C TRP A 28 5.52 0.85 6.60
N PRO A 29 6.26 0.59 7.69
CA PRO A 29 5.72 0.83 9.03
C PRO A 29 5.43 2.31 9.27
N LEU A 30 6.27 3.23 8.76
CA LEU A 30 6.02 4.67 8.87
C LEU A 30 4.72 5.07 8.15
N TYR A 31 4.55 4.63 6.90
CA TYR A 31 3.34 4.87 6.12
C TYR A 31 2.11 4.28 6.82
N GLY A 32 2.20 3.05 7.33
CA GLY A 32 1.13 2.39 8.07
C GLY A 32 0.71 3.16 9.33
N LEU A 33 1.65 3.73 10.08
CA LEU A 33 1.36 4.58 11.23
C LEU A 33 0.65 5.87 10.84
N VAL A 34 1.14 6.55 9.78
CA VAL A 34 0.50 7.77 9.27
C VAL A 34 -0.91 7.47 8.75
N PHE A 35 -1.08 6.39 7.99
CA PHE A 35 -2.37 5.96 7.49
C PHE A 35 -3.34 5.65 8.64
N TRP A 36 -2.92 4.89 9.64
CA TRP A 36 -3.72 4.59 10.83
C TRP A 36 -4.13 5.84 11.58
N PHE A 37 -3.20 6.80 11.74
CA PHE A 37 -3.49 8.08 12.38
C PHE A 37 -4.51 8.89 11.58
N VAL A 38 -4.35 8.99 10.26
CA VAL A 38 -5.29 9.70 9.38
C VAL A 38 -6.67 9.06 9.46
N GLU A 39 -6.76 7.73 9.39
CA GLU A 39 -8.04 7.02 9.44
C GLU A 39 -8.78 7.21 10.77
N ARG A 40 -8.05 7.24 11.89
CA ARG A 40 -8.65 7.29 13.23
C ARG A 40 -8.79 8.68 13.83
N ALA A 41 -7.78 9.51 13.67
CA ALA A 41 -7.68 10.79 14.34
C ALA A 41 -8.11 11.97 13.46
N TYR A 42 -7.91 11.86 12.14
CA TYR A 42 -8.29 12.92 11.21
C TYR A 42 -9.82 12.91 11.01
N ARG A 43 -10.47 13.99 11.44
CA ARG A 43 -11.93 14.20 11.32
C ARG A 43 -12.17 15.49 10.53
N PRO A 44 -12.21 15.44 9.19
CA PRO A 44 -12.53 16.61 8.39
C PRO A 44 -13.97 17.07 8.66
N GLY A 45 -14.21 18.38 8.54
CA GLY A 45 -15.54 18.96 8.75
C GLY A 45 -16.59 18.52 7.70
N ALA A 46 -16.13 18.09 6.52
CA ALA A 46 -16.96 17.56 5.45
C ALA A 46 -16.20 16.51 4.64
N TYR A 47 -16.92 15.50 4.15
CA TYR A 47 -16.40 14.50 3.22
C TYR A 47 -16.98 14.71 1.83
N ILE A 48 -16.17 14.47 0.82
CA ILE A 48 -16.62 14.44 -0.58
C ILE A 48 -17.16 13.04 -0.85
N VAL A 49 -18.47 12.94 -1.11
CA VAL A 49 -19.09 11.66 -1.48
C VAL A 49 -18.68 11.30 -2.90
N MET A 50 -17.92 10.23 -3.04
CA MET A 50 -17.54 9.68 -4.35
C MET A 50 -18.65 8.74 -4.82
N HIS A 51 -19.46 9.21 -5.74
CA HIS A 51 -20.56 8.47 -6.36
C HIS A 51 -20.71 8.87 -7.83
N CYS A 52 -20.92 7.87 -8.66
CA CYS A 52 -21.21 8.05 -10.08
C CYS A 52 -22.43 7.22 -10.46
N SER A 53 -23.13 7.61 -11.51
CA SER A 53 -24.36 6.91 -11.96
C SER A 53 -24.12 5.44 -12.31
N LEU A 54 -22.90 5.09 -12.71
CA LEU A 54 -22.50 3.70 -13.02
C LEU A 54 -22.42 2.83 -11.76
N ASP A 55 -22.17 3.41 -10.59
CA ASP A 55 -22.07 2.66 -9.33
C ASP A 55 -23.39 1.97 -8.98
N ASN A 56 -24.53 2.56 -9.39
CA ASN A 56 -25.84 1.98 -9.19
C ASN A 56 -26.16 0.81 -10.14
N MET A 57 -25.40 0.70 -11.23
CA MET A 57 -25.60 -0.34 -12.25
C MET A 57 -24.73 -1.58 -11.99
N ILE A 58 -23.67 -1.42 -11.18
CA ILE A 58 -22.73 -2.50 -10.88
C ILE A 58 -23.25 -3.28 -9.67
N PRO A 59 -23.69 -4.55 -9.84
CA PRO A 59 -24.12 -5.36 -8.71
C PRO A 59 -22.94 -5.68 -7.79
N PHE A 60 -23.20 -5.78 -6.49
CA PHE A 60 -22.22 -6.28 -5.54
C PHE A 60 -21.82 -7.70 -5.89
N CYS A 61 -20.51 -7.95 -6.03
CA CYS A 61 -19.95 -9.23 -6.38
C CYS A 61 -18.72 -9.52 -5.51
N GLU A 62 -18.84 -10.45 -4.57
CA GLU A 62 -17.79 -10.85 -3.64
C GLU A 62 -16.55 -11.46 -4.32
N TYR A 63 -16.69 -12.04 -5.51
CA TYR A 63 -15.56 -12.63 -6.25
C TYR A 63 -14.48 -11.63 -6.66
N PHE A 64 -14.79 -10.33 -6.70
CA PHE A 64 -13.78 -9.29 -6.90
C PHE A 64 -12.78 -9.17 -5.74
N LEU A 65 -13.07 -9.79 -4.60
CA LEU A 65 -12.11 -9.88 -3.50
C LEU A 65 -10.89 -10.70 -3.87
N ILE A 66 -11.04 -11.72 -4.74
CA ILE A 66 -9.93 -12.61 -5.17
C ILE A 66 -8.83 -11.82 -5.89
N PRO A 67 -9.10 -11.09 -7.01
CA PRO A 67 -8.08 -10.29 -7.67
C PRO A 67 -7.55 -9.15 -6.78
N TYR A 68 -8.37 -8.62 -5.88
CA TYR A 68 -7.94 -7.62 -4.90
C TYR A 68 -6.89 -8.17 -3.93
N LEU A 69 -7.11 -9.36 -3.37
CA LEU A 69 -6.14 -10.03 -2.50
C LEU A 69 -4.88 -10.45 -3.27
N PHE A 70 -5.04 -10.91 -4.52
CA PHE A 70 -3.91 -11.26 -5.37
C PHE A 70 -2.98 -10.07 -5.62
N TRP A 71 -3.51 -8.85 -5.70
CA TRP A 71 -2.70 -7.65 -5.84
C TRP A 71 -1.70 -7.48 -4.67
N PHE A 72 -2.11 -7.76 -3.43
CA PHE A 72 -1.19 -7.70 -2.27
C PHE A 72 -0.06 -8.73 -2.38
N VAL A 73 -0.41 -9.96 -2.78
CA VAL A 73 0.58 -11.03 -3.00
C VAL A 73 1.57 -10.64 -4.10
N TYR A 74 1.06 -10.10 -5.20
CA TYR A 74 1.86 -9.65 -6.32
C TYR A 74 2.81 -8.49 -5.92
N LEU A 75 2.31 -7.50 -5.21
CA LEU A 75 3.11 -6.36 -4.75
C LEU A 75 4.23 -6.81 -3.80
N THR A 76 3.87 -7.61 -2.80
CA THR A 76 4.83 -8.14 -1.82
C THR A 76 5.88 -9.04 -2.49
N GLY A 77 5.44 -9.92 -3.37
CA GLY A 77 6.31 -10.82 -4.14
C GLY A 77 7.29 -10.04 -5.04
N SER A 78 6.80 -9.00 -5.71
CA SER A 78 7.63 -8.13 -6.56
C SER A 78 8.71 -7.40 -5.75
N ILE A 79 8.36 -6.85 -4.59
CA ILE A 79 9.32 -6.19 -3.69
C ILE A 79 10.34 -7.19 -3.16
N ALA A 80 9.88 -8.37 -2.71
CA ALA A 80 10.77 -9.42 -2.22
C ALA A 80 11.73 -9.89 -3.31
N TYR A 81 11.21 -10.16 -4.51
CA TYR A 81 12.03 -10.59 -5.64
C TYR A 81 13.14 -9.58 -5.97
N THR A 82 12.79 -8.30 -6.10
CA THR A 82 13.76 -7.26 -6.43
C THR A 82 14.75 -7.02 -5.29
N LEU A 83 14.33 -7.12 -4.04
CA LEU A 83 15.18 -7.00 -2.85
C LEU A 83 16.32 -8.04 -2.86
N PHE A 84 16.01 -9.29 -3.20
CA PHE A 84 16.98 -10.38 -3.18
C PHE A 84 17.78 -10.51 -4.49
N CYS A 85 17.16 -10.19 -5.63
CA CYS A 85 17.72 -10.47 -6.93
C CYS A 85 18.36 -9.27 -7.62
N ASP A 86 17.87 -8.03 -7.37
CA ASP A 86 18.38 -6.84 -8.07
C ASP A 86 18.22 -5.54 -7.27
N VAL A 87 19.22 -5.22 -6.47
CA VAL A 87 19.26 -4.03 -5.61
C VAL A 87 19.03 -2.71 -6.36
N PRO A 88 19.61 -2.44 -7.54
CA PRO A 88 19.32 -1.25 -8.32
C PRO A 88 17.84 -1.11 -8.69
N VAL A 89 17.20 -2.19 -9.12
CA VAL A 89 15.77 -2.21 -9.46
C VAL A 89 14.92 -2.01 -8.20
N PHE A 90 15.26 -2.68 -7.11
CA PHE A 90 14.60 -2.49 -5.80
C PHE A 90 14.62 -1.03 -5.36
N ARG A 91 15.76 -0.35 -5.44
CA ARG A 91 15.87 1.08 -5.08
C ARG A 91 14.96 1.96 -5.94
N LYS A 92 14.87 1.70 -7.24
CA LYS A 92 13.97 2.44 -8.15
C LYS A 92 12.50 2.17 -7.81
N GLN A 93 12.15 0.91 -7.62
CA GLN A 93 10.80 0.48 -7.24
C GLN A 93 10.36 1.12 -5.92
N MET A 94 11.19 1.07 -4.88
CA MET A 94 10.88 1.67 -3.58
C MET A 94 10.76 3.19 -3.66
N ARG A 95 11.60 3.89 -4.41
CA ARG A 95 11.45 5.33 -4.63
C ARG A 95 10.13 5.68 -5.30
N PHE A 96 9.75 4.92 -6.34
CA PHE A 96 8.47 5.09 -7.00
C PHE A 96 7.30 4.91 -6.02
N ILE A 97 7.32 3.83 -5.24
CA ILE A 97 6.31 3.56 -4.21
C ILE A 97 6.25 4.70 -3.20
N ILE A 98 7.38 5.13 -2.64
CA ILE A 98 7.44 6.21 -1.65
C ILE A 98 6.80 7.48 -2.20
N ILE A 99 7.16 7.89 -3.41
CA ILE A 99 6.61 9.10 -4.04
C ILE A 99 5.10 8.95 -4.25
N THR A 100 4.67 7.85 -4.89
CA THR A 100 3.26 7.64 -5.24
C THR A 100 2.38 7.57 -4.00
N TYR A 101 2.76 6.78 -2.99
CA TYR A 101 1.97 6.63 -1.76
C TYR A 101 1.96 7.92 -0.92
N SER A 102 3.07 8.67 -0.89
CA SER A 102 3.11 9.96 -0.20
C SER A 102 2.21 11.00 -0.87
N VAL A 103 2.23 11.06 -2.21
CA VAL A 103 1.32 11.94 -2.96
C VAL A 103 -0.14 11.54 -2.74
N THR A 104 -0.45 10.24 -2.78
CA THR A 104 -1.80 9.74 -2.50
C THR A 104 -2.26 10.13 -1.09
N MET A 105 -1.38 10.01 -0.09
CA MET A 105 -1.69 10.40 1.29
C MET A 105 -1.99 11.91 1.40
N LEU A 106 -1.21 12.75 0.71
CA LEU A 106 -1.46 14.19 0.66
C LEU A 106 -2.81 14.50 0.01
N ILE A 107 -3.16 13.79 -1.07
CA ILE A 107 -4.47 13.93 -1.71
C ILE A 107 -5.59 13.55 -0.74
N TYR A 108 -5.46 12.47 0.02
CA TYR A 108 -6.45 12.09 1.03
C TYR A 108 -6.63 13.13 2.14
N LEU A 109 -5.55 13.80 2.53
CA LEU A 109 -5.63 14.87 3.54
C LEU A 109 -6.34 16.12 3.00
N ILE A 110 -6.12 16.47 1.72
CA ILE A 110 -6.70 17.67 1.09
C ILE A 110 -8.15 17.41 0.65
N PHE A 111 -8.41 16.21 0.11
CA PHE A 111 -9.70 15.80 -0.43
C PHE A 111 -10.20 14.55 0.30
N PRO A 112 -10.71 14.68 1.54
CA PRO A 112 -11.25 13.53 2.27
C PRO A 112 -12.50 13.00 1.57
N THR A 113 -12.40 11.78 1.05
CA THR A 113 -13.47 11.13 0.31
C THR A 113 -14.16 10.06 1.17
N CYS A 114 -15.46 9.86 0.95
CA CYS A 114 -16.22 8.76 1.53
C CYS A 114 -17.10 8.10 0.47
N GLN A 115 -17.54 6.87 0.76
CA GLN A 115 -18.48 6.13 -0.06
C GLN A 115 -19.61 5.59 0.83
N HIS A 116 -20.84 5.64 0.32
CA HIS A 116 -22.05 5.12 1.00
C HIS A 116 -22.55 3.81 0.37
N LEU A 117 -21.72 3.17 -0.48
CA LEU A 117 -22.11 1.98 -1.24
C LEU A 117 -22.03 0.66 -0.45
N ARG A 118 -21.68 0.70 0.84
CA ARG A 118 -21.67 -0.52 1.65
C ARG A 118 -23.10 -1.00 1.89
N PRO A 119 -23.44 -2.24 1.48
CA PRO A 119 -24.76 -2.79 1.80
C PRO A 119 -24.90 -2.93 3.31
N ALA A 120 -26.04 -2.45 3.84
CA ALA A 120 -26.36 -2.56 5.28
C ALA A 120 -26.65 -4.02 5.69
N VAL A 121 -27.15 -4.82 4.74
CA VAL A 121 -27.45 -6.24 4.91
C VAL A 121 -27.00 -6.98 3.65
N PHE A 122 -26.32 -8.10 3.83
CA PHE A 122 -25.98 -8.98 2.72
C PHE A 122 -27.17 -9.89 2.40
N ALA A 123 -27.55 -9.98 1.14
CA ALA A 123 -28.66 -10.83 0.67
C ALA A 123 -28.33 -12.34 0.68
N ARG A 124 -27.07 -12.71 0.93
CA ARG A 124 -26.57 -14.08 1.01
C ARG A 124 -25.63 -14.21 2.20
N ASP A 125 -25.59 -15.39 2.81
CA ASP A 125 -24.54 -15.73 3.77
C ASP A 125 -23.20 -15.68 3.06
N ASN A 126 -22.30 -14.83 3.55
CA ASN A 126 -20.97 -14.69 2.98
C ASN A 126 -20.13 -15.93 3.29
N ILE A 127 -19.27 -16.29 2.33
CA ILE A 127 -18.27 -17.35 2.45
C ILE A 127 -17.27 -16.99 3.56
#